data_cdf8eb0bad99f89b075acb017621ced6
#
_entry.id   cdf8eb0bad99f89b075acb017621ced6
#
_cell.length_a   1.000
_cell.length_b   1.000
_cell.length_c   1.000
_cell.angle_alpha   90.00
_cell.angle_beta   90.00
_cell.angle_gamma   90.00
#
_symmetry.space_group_name_H-M   'P 1'
#
loop_
_entity.id
_entity.type
_entity.pdbx_description
1 polymer ?
#
loop_
_entity_poly.entity_id
_entity_poly.type
_entity_poly.pdbx_seq_one_letter_code
_entity_poly.pdbx_strand_id
1 'polypeptide(L)'
;SELFKEYIDSFDSLWIRKEQKDYFEKSLNGFLSETKRKNIERLSEKIIDQDYQSLHHFITNSPWDREKMNEIRIKFLREETDAYPEKKSVLVIDDSGVVKRGTATEGVGYQYIGQVGKVANGNVFVTSHLVNEHRHIPLDIEDFIPEDKTKSKEEQGFERKVDIAIRLIQKAIDRGHTFEFVLAD
;
A
#
# COMPACT_ATOMS: atom_id res chain seq x y z
N SER A 1 -19.12 5.67 11.75
CA SER A 1 -18.75 6.78 12.63
C SER A 1 -18.56 8.04 11.80
N GLU A 2 -18.66 9.22 12.41
CA GLU A 2 -18.44 10.52 11.77
C GLU A 2 -17.02 10.61 11.20
N LEU A 3 -16.01 10.24 11.97
CA LEU A 3 -14.61 10.19 11.54
C LEU A 3 -14.38 9.32 10.29
N PHE A 4 -15.08 8.18 10.18
CA PHE A 4 -14.98 7.33 8.98
C PHE A 4 -15.54 8.04 7.75
N LYS A 5 -16.64 8.77 7.89
CA LYS A 5 -17.22 9.56 6.80
C LYS A 5 -16.29 10.70 6.38
N GLU A 6 -15.73 11.44 7.34
CA GLU A 6 -14.73 12.49 7.08
C GLU A 6 -13.51 11.92 6.36
N TYR A 7 -13.03 10.75 6.77
CA TYR A 7 -11.95 10.05 6.08
C TYR A 7 -12.30 9.73 4.63
N ILE A 8 -13.49 9.17 4.35
CA ILE A 8 -13.94 8.91 2.97
C ILE A 8 -14.01 10.20 2.16
N ASP A 9 -14.62 11.25 2.74
CA ASP A 9 -14.83 12.54 2.07
C ASP A 9 -13.50 13.26 1.78
N SER A 10 -12.44 13.02 2.56
CA SER A 10 -11.12 13.59 2.32
C SER A 10 -10.52 13.21 0.94
N PHE A 11 -10.97 12.09 0.37
CA PHE A 11 -10.53 11.60 -0.94
C PHE A 11 -11.36 12.12 -2.13
N ASP A 12 -12.33 13.00 -1.92
CA ASP A 12 -13.24 13.45 -2.98
C ASP A 12 -12.53 14.00 -4.21
N SER A 13 -11.41 14.66 -4.02
CA SER A 13 -10.61 15.23 -5.11
C SER A 13 -9.95 14.19 -6.04
N LEU A 14 -9.96 12.90 -5.67
CA LEU A 14 -9.41 11.81 -6.48
C LEU A 14 -10.40 11.26 -7.48
N TRP A 15 -11.69 11.42 -7.23
CA TRP A 15 -12.71 10.70 -7.98
C TRP A 15 -13.22 11.54 -9.17
N ILE A 16 -13.17 10.96 -10.35
CA ILE A 16 -13.76 11.54 -11.58
C ILE A 16 -15.27 11.27 -11.60
N ARG A 17 -15.69 10.14 -11.00
CA ARG A 17 -17.09 9.69 -11.00
C ARG A 17 -17.50 9.32 -9.58
N LYS A 18 -18.78 9.55 -9.27
CA LYS A 18 -19.36 9.21 -7.97
C LYS A 18 -19.23 7.71 -7.63
N GLU A 19 -19.37 6.84 -8.63
CA GLU A 19 -19.27 5.41 -8.47
C GLU A 19 -17.89 4.98 -7.95
N GLN A 20 -16.81 5.71 -8.28
CA GLN A 20 -15.47 5.43 -7.76
C GLN A 20 -15.41 5.65 -6.25
N LYS A 21 -16.01 6.73 -5.74
CA LYS A 21 -16.13 6.98 -4.29
C LYS A 21 -16.93 5.87 -3.61
N ASP A 22 -18.06 5.47 -4.20
CA ASP A 22 -18.90 4.40 -3.66
C ASP A 22 -18.13 3.07 -3.58
N TYR A 23 -17.35 2.72 -4.60
CA TYR A 23 -16.51 1.52 -4.58
C TYR A 23 -15.36 1.62 -3.57
N PHE A 24 -14.76 2.79 -3.43
CA PHE A 24 -13.73 3.04 -2.42
C PHE A 24 -14.28 2.84 -1.00
N GLU A 25 -15.41 3.48 -0.67
CA GLU A 25 -16.07 3.33 0.62
C GLU A 25 -16.44 1.87 0.91
N LYS A 26 -17.06 1.18 -0.05
CA LYS A 26 -17.43 -0.22 0.05
C LYS A 26 -16.20 -1.12 0.26
N SER A 27 -15.10 -0.84 -0.45
CA SER A 27 -13.84 -1.58 -0.29
C SER A 27 -13.28 -1.42 1.11
N LEU A 28 -13.25 -0.20 1.65
CA LEU A 28 -12.78 0.05 3.01
C LEU A 28 -13.67 -0.61 4.07
N ASN A 29 -14.99 -0.53 3.92
CA ASN A 29 -15.92 -1.25 4.80
C ASN A 29 -15.65 -2.76 4.76
N GLY A 30 -15.34 -3.28 3.56
CA GLY A 30 -14.95 -4.67 3.39
C GLY A 30 -13.66 -5.03 4.11
N PHE A 31 -12.65 -4.20 4.03
CA PHE A 31 -11.38 -4.41 4.75
C PHE A 31 -11.55 -4.30 6.27
N LEU A 32 -12.46 -3.48 6.75
CA LEU A 32 -12.75 -3.34 8.18
C LEU A 32 -13.65 -4.47 8.73
N SER A 33 -14.28 -5.28 7.86
CA SER A 33 -15.14 -6.38 8.26
C SER A 33 -14.38 -7.58 8.82
N GLU A 34 -15.09 -8.49 9.50
CA GLU A 34 -14.55 -9.75 10.04
C GLU A 34 -14.30 -10.83 8.98
N THR A 35 -14.36 -10.51 7.69
CA THR A 35 -14.14 -11.46 6.60
C THR A 35 -12.71 -12.02 6.66
N LYS A 36 -12.57 -13.34 6.79
CA LYS A 36 -11.27 -14.02 6.97
C LYS A 36 -10.32 -13.88 5.77
N ARG A 37 -10.84 -13.82 4.56
CA ARG A 37 -10.07 -13.64 3.31
C ARG A 37 -10.55 -12.39 2.61
N LYS A 38 -9.78 -11.32 2.72
CA LYS A 38 -10.10 -10.00 2.14
C LYS A 38 -9.59 -9.89 0.70
N ASN A 39 -10.06 -10.78 -0.17
CA ASN A 39 -9.85 -10.69 -1.60
C ASN A 39 -11.10 -10.12 -2.29
N ILE A 40 -10.96 -9.69 -3.54
CA ILE A 40 -12.03 -9.03 -4.30
C ILE A 40 -13.29 -9.91 -4.38
N GLU A 41 -13.12 -11.23 -4.61
CA GLU A 41 -14.22 -12.18 -4.68
C GLU A 41 -15.05 -12.21 -3.39
N ARG A 42 -14.41 -12.34 -2.23
CA ARG A 42 -15.08 -12.37 -0.94
C ARG A 42 -15.68 -11.03 -0.53
N LEU A 43 -15.02 -9.94 -0.91
CA LEU A 43 -15.56 -8.60 -0.69
C LEU A 43 -16.82 -8.38 -1.53
N SER A 44 -16.83 -8.78 -2.80
CA SER A 44 -17.99 -8.64 -3.67
C SER A 44 -19.19 -9.49 -3.22
N GLU A 45 -18.95 -10.72 -2.74
CA GLU A 45 -20.03 -11.62 -2.29
C GLU A 45 -20.75 -11.14 -1.03
N LYS A 46 -20.04 -10.54 -0.07
CA LYS A 46 -20.59 -10.28 1.28
C LYS A 46 -20.94 -8.83 1.56
N ILE A 47 -20.27 -7.89 0.93
CA ILE A 47 -20.29 -6.49 1.34
C ILE A 47 -20.83 -5.59 0.24
N ILE A 48 -20.58 -5.94 -0.99
CA ILE A 48 -20.88 -5.10 -2.14
C ILE A 48 -22.06 -5.68 -2.93
N ASP A 49 -22.96 -6.37 -2.30
CA ASP A 49 -24.15 -6.93 -2.92
C ASP A 49 -24.24 -6.59 -4.44
N GLN A 50 -23.52 -7.31 -5.24
CA GLN A 50 -23.40 -7.27 -6.71
C GLN A 50 -21.99 -6.97 -7.24
N ASP A 51 -21.69 -7.38 -8.34
CA ASP A 51 -20.72 -7.05 -9.36
C ASP A 51 -19.23 -7.06 -8.96
N TYR A 52 -18.72 -8.28 -8.81
CA TYR A 52 -17.29 -8.56 -8.79
C TYR A 52 -16.53 -7.83 -9.91
N GLN A 53 -17.11 -7.71 -11.11
CA GLN A 53 -16.42 -7.09 -12.25
C GLN A 53 -16.21 -5.61 -12.06
N SER A 54 -17.19 -4.88 -11.53
CA SER A 54 -17.07 -3.45 -11.28
C SER A 54 -16.08 -3.14 -10.17
N LEU A 55 -16.07 -3.93 -9.09
CA LEU A 55 -15.06 -3.78 -8.04
C LEU A 55 -13.66 -4.12 -8.55
N HIS A 56 -13.53 -5.19 -9.32
CA HIS A 56 -12.28 -5.56 -9.96
C HIS A 56 -11.78 -4.45 -10.87
N HIS A 57 -12.66 -3.92 -11.74
CA HIS A 57 -12.34 -2.80 -12.63
C HIS A 57 -11.93 -1.54 -11.83
N PHE A 58 -12.63 -1.23 -10.75
CA PHE A 58 -12.26 -0.10 -9.89
C PHE A 58 -10.82 -0.24 -9.35
N ILE A 59 -10.45 -1.41 -8.86
CA ILE A 59 -9.13 -1.64 -8.26
C ILE A 59 -8.02 -1.70 -9.32
N THR A 60 -8.30 -2.31 -10.51
CA THR A 60 -7.25 -2.62 -11.49
C THR A 60 -7.15 -1.64 -12.66
N ASN A 61 -8.24 -0.97 -13.02
CA ASN A 61 -8.33 -0.18 -14.26
C ASN A 61 -8.78 1.26 -14.06
N SER A 62 -9.41 1.61 -12.93
CA SER A 62 -9.86 2.99 -12.72
C SER A 62 -8.66 3.92 -12.56
N PRO A 63 -8.68 5.07 -13.23
CA PRO A 63 -7.58 6.04 -13.18
C PRO A 63 -7.65 6.85 -11.87
N TRP A 64 -7.12 6.31 -10.80
CA TRP A 64 -6.90 7.03 -9.55
C TRP A 64 -5.42 7.05 -9.19
N ASP A 65 -4.97 8.16 -8.64
CA ASP A 65 -3.57 8.42 -8.33
C ASP A 65 -3.20 7.82 -6.97
N ARG A 66 -2.37 6.77 -6.98
CA ARG A 66 -1.89 6.09 -5.78
C ARG A 66 -1.09 7.02 -4.86
N GLU A 67 -0.23 7.84 -5.44
CA GLU A 67 0.62 8.75 -4.66
C GLU A 67 -0.23 9.82 -3.97
N LYS A 68 -1.13 10.44 -4.71
CA LYS A 68 -2.05 11.44 -4.16
C LYS A 68 -2.99 10.82 -3.11
N MET A 69 -3.46 9.59 -3.32
CA MET A 69 -4.24 8.87 -2.31
C MET A 69 -3.44 8.69 -1.02
N ASN A 70 -2.17 8.27 -1.11
CA ASN A 70 -1.31 8.10 0.04
C ASN A 70 -1.03 9.44 0.77
N GLU A 71 -0.82 10.51 0.04
CA GLU A 71 -0.64 11.86 0.60
C GLU A 71 -1.87 12.32 1.39
N ILE A 72 -3.07 12.14 0.83
CA ILE A 72 -4.33 12.46 1.52
C ILE A 72 -4.47 11.63 2.79
N ARG A 73 -4.20 10.33 2.72
CA ARG A 73 -4.23 9.43 3.88
C ARG A 73 -3.30 9.89 4.99
N ILE A 74 -2.04 10.19 4.67
CA ILE A 74 -1.06 10.65 5.65
C ILE A 74 -1.45 12.01 6.24
N LYS A 75 -1.91 12.92 5.40
CA LYS A 75 -2.40 14.24 5.84
C LYS A 75 -3.56 14.08 6.84
N PHE A 76 -4.56 13.26 6.51
CA PHE A 76 -5.69 13.01 7.39
C PHE A 76 -5.24 12.41 8.73
N LEU A 77 -4.34 11.43 8.73
CA LEU A 77 -3.81 10.84 9.96
C LEU A 77 -3.09 11.87 10.83
N ARG A 78 -2.38 12.81 10.22
CA ARG A 78 -1.61 13.85 10.91
C ARG A 78 -2.49 14.95 11.50
N GLU A 79 -3.51 15.38 10.77
CA GLU A 79 -4.31 16.56 11.09
C GLU A 79 -5.58 16.22 11.88
N GLU A 80 -6.22 15.09 11.60
CA GLU A 80 -7.55 14.75 12.10
C GLU A 80 -7.56 13.62 13.13
N THR A 81 -6.39 13.05 13.43
CA THR A 81 -6.31 11.94 14.39
C THR A 81 -5.10 12.08 15.31
N ASP A 82 -5.11 11.33 16.42
CA ASP A 82 -3.96 11.14 17.29
C ASP A 82 -3.09 9.92 16.89
N ALA A 83 -3.36 9.33 15.74
CA ALA A 83 -2.68 8.13 15.27
C ALA A 83 -1.28 8.39 14.71
N TYR A 84 -0.97 9.63 14.31
CA TYR A 84 0.32 9.98 13.74
C TYR A 84 1.41 10.08 14.81
N PRO A 85 2.55 9.39 14.65
CA PRO A 85 3.66 9.41 15.62
C PRO A 85 4.56 10.64 15.44
N GLU A 86 4.25 11.75 16.10
CA GLU A 86 4.96 13.02 15.91
C GLU A 86 6.32 13.13 16.60
N LYS A 87 6.55 12.36 17.67
CA LYS A 87 7.77 12.50 18.51
C LYS A 87 8.40 11.16 18.78
N LYS A 88 9.74 11.15 18.93
CA LYS A 88 10.54 9.94 19.25
C LYS A 88 10.23 8.78 18.30
N SER A 89 10.13 9.10 17.03
CA SER A 89 9.79 8.11 16.00
C SER A 89 11.05 7.54 15.37
N VAL A 90 10.89 6.33 14.86
CA VAL A 90 11.88 5.59 14.08
C VAL A 90 11.28 5.32 12.72
N LEU A 91 12.05 5.54 11.67
CA LEU A 91 11.68 5.09 10.33
C LEU A 91 12.17 3.65 10.15
N VAL A 92 11.25 2.72 10.02
CA VAL A 92 11.55 1.30 9.78
C VAL A 92 11.37 1.01 8.29
N ILE A 93 12.42 0.46 7.69
CA ILE A 93 12.40 -0.04 6.30
C ILE A 93 12.53 -1.56 6.37
N ASP A 94 11.62 -2.26 5.72
CA ASP A 94 11.63 -3.73 5.70
C ASP A 94 11.07 -4.25 4.38
N ASP A 95 11.40 -5.48 4.03
CA ASP A 95 10.77 -6.14 2.91
C ASP A 95 9.64 -7.09 3.37
N SER A 96 8.63 -7.19 2.55
CA SER A 96 7.50 -8.10 2.75
C SER A 96 7.19 -8.85 1.48
N GLY A 97 6.98 -10.15 1.58
CA GLY A 97 6.70 -10.99 0.42
C GLY A 97 5.36 -11.72 0.52
N VAL A 98 4.68 -11.84 -0.61
CA VAL A 98 3.41 -12.56 -0.75
C VAL A 98 3.54 -13.68 -1.77
N VAL A 99 3.29 -14.91 -1.35
CA VAL A 99 3.28 -16.08 -2.25
C VAL A 99 2.15 -15.96 -3.26
N LYS A 100 2.45 -16.20 -4.52
CA LYS A 100 1.49 -16.21 -5.64
C LYS A 100 1.50 -17.57 -6.35
N ARG A 101 0.34 -18.00 -6.84
CA ARG A 101 0.22 -19.22 -7.63
C ARG A 101 0.39 -18.98 -9.13
N GLY A 102 0.03 -17.78 -9.60
CA GLY A 102 0.13 -17.41 -11.01
C GLY A 102 1.42 -16.64 -11.32
N THR A 103 1.62 -16.32 -12.59
CA THR A 103 2.79 -15.60 -13.12
C THR A 103 2.43 -14.31 -13.84
N ALA A 104 1.14 -13.96 -13.91
CA ALA A 104 0.64 -12.82 -14.67
C ALA A 104 0.74 -11.48 -13.92
N THR A 105 0.93 -11.49 -12.60
CA THR A 105 1.10 -10.26 -11.83
C THR A 105 2.50 -9.69 -12.08
N GLU A 106 2.62 -8.41 -12.32
CA GLU A 106 3.91 -7.73 -12.48
C GLU A 106 4.81 -7.98 -11.26
N GLY A 107 6.13 -8.14 -11.49
CA GLY A 107 7.09 -8.43 -10.43
C GLY A 107 7.03 -9.83 -9.81
N VAL A 108 6.09 -10.69 -10.24
CA VAL A 108 6.04 -12.08 -9.76
C VAL A 108 7.23 -12.86 -10.29
N GLY A 109 7.96 -13.49 -9.38
CA GLY A 109 9.09 -14.34 -9.69
C GLY A 109 9.46 -15.25 -8.52
N TYR A 110 10.44 -16.14 -8.75
CA TYR A 110 11.02 -16.95 -7.68
C TYR A 110 12.01 -16.10 -6.88
N GLN A 111 11.65 -15.80 -5.65
CA GLN A 111 12.44 -14.96 -4.75
C GLN A 111 12.26 -15.43 -3.30
N TYR A 112 13.19 -15.05 -2.42
CA TYR A 112 13.06 -15.36 -1.01
C TYR A 112 11.87 -14.60 -0.42
N ILE A 113 10.97 -15.31 0.22
CA ILE A 113 9.77 -14.76 0.87
C ILE A 113 9.83 -15.09 2.35
N GLY A 114 10.08 -14.06 3.17
CA GLY A 114 10.26 -14.20 4.62
C GLY A 114 9.09 -14.89 5.32
N GLN A 115 7.85 -14.64 4.89
CA GLN A 115 6.65 -15.25 5.44
C GLN A 115 6.66 -16.79 5.40
N VAL A 116 7.31 -17.39 4.42
CA VAL A 116 7.42 -18.84 4.27
C VAL A 116 8.85 -19.37 4.51
N GLY A 117 9.82 -18.48 4.75
CA GLY A 117 11.20 -18.80 5.07
C GLY A 117 11.98 -19.52 3.97
N LYS A 118 11.57 -19.36 2.71
CA LYS A 118 12.19 -20.03 1.55
C LYS A 118 11.97 -19.27 0.25
N VAL A 119 12.69 -19.66 -0.79
CA VAL A 119 12.44 -19.19 -2.16
C VAL A 119 11.11 -19.77 -2.65
N ALA A 120 10.21 -18.90 -3.06
CA ALA A 120 8.89 -19.26 -3.60
C ALA A 120 8.48 -18.28 -4.69
N ASN A 121 7.52 -18.68 -5.53
CA ASN A 121 6.93 -17.80 -6.51
C ASN A 121 6.04 -16.75 -5.82
N GLY A 122 6.31 -15.48 -6.02
CA GLY A 122 5.56 -14.40 -5.38
C GLY A 122 6.06 -13.01 -5.71
N ASN A 123 5.45 -12.00 -5.08
CA ASN A 123 5.90 -10.62 -5.10
C ASN A 123 6.63 -10.28 -3.81
N VAL A 124 7.61 -9.39 -3.89
CA VAL A 124 8.26 -8.77 -2.74
C VAL A 124 8.10 -7.26 -2.86
N PHE A 125 7.86 -6.62 -1.74
CA PHE A 125 7.69 -5.18 -1.61
C PHE A 125 8.68 -4.65 -0.60
N VAL A 126 9.23 -3.47 -0.83
CA VAL A 126 9.96 -2.71 0.20
C VAL A 126 8.98 -1.71 0.80
N THR A 127 8.91 -1.68 2.11
CA THR A 127 7.95 -0.86 2.85
C THR A 127 8.66 0.10 3.80
N SER A 128 8.06 1.26 4.03
CA SER A 128 8.51 2.20 5.06
C SER A 128 7.40 2.45 6.07
N HIS A 129 7.78 2.49 7.34
CA HIS A 129 6.86 2.65 8.47
C HIS A 129 7.41 3.68 9.45
N LEU A 130 6.55 4.56 9.94
CA LEU A 130 6.89 5.45 11.05
C LEU A 130 6.35 4.86 12.35
N VAL A 131 7.23 4.63 13.30
CA VAL A 131 6.93 3.89 14.53
C VAL A 131 7.43 4.66 15.74
N ASN A 132 6.63 4.70 16.80
CA ASN A 132 7.08 5.09 18.14
C ASN A 132 6.49 4.11 19.18
N GLU A 133 6.67 4.40 20.46
CA GLU A 133 6.22 3.54 21.55
C GLU A 133 4.72 3.20 21.48
N HIS A 134 3.88 4.08 20.94
CA HIS A 134 2.41 3.96 20.99
C HIS A 134 1.76 3.89 19.63
N ARG A 135 2.46 4.25 18.56
CA ARG A 135 1.89 4.42 17.22
C ARG A 135 2.76 3.76 16.16
N HIS A 136 2.09 3.19 15.19
CA HIS A 136 2.72 2.57 14.04
C HIS A 136 1.87 2.84 12.80
N ILE A 137 2.43 3.58 11.85
CA ILE A 137 1.76 3.83 10.57
C ILE A 137 2.65 3.44 9.39
N PRO A 138 2.11 2.72 8.40
CA PRO A 138 2.81 2.53 7.13
C PRO A 138 2.85 3.86 6.38
N LEU A 139 4.01 4.22 5.83
CA LEU A 139 4.17 5.41 5.01
C LEU A 139 4.03 5.08 3.53
N ASP A 140 4.89 4.21 3.04
CA ASP A 140 4.96 3.85 1.62
C ASP A 140 5.21 2.35 1.43
N ILE A 141 4.88 1.87 0.24
CA ILE A 141 5.13 0.52 -0.25
C ILE A 141 5.53 0.60 -1.72
N GLU A 142 6.63 -0.06 -2.09
CA GLU A 142 7.14 -0.12 -3.45
C GLU A 142 7.41 -1.55 -3.88
N ASP A 143 7.05 -1.87 -5.11
CA ASP A 143 7.30 -3.19 -5.69
C ASP A 143 8.80 -3.39 -5.95
N PHE A 144 9.33 -4.54 -5.56
CA PHE A 144 10.61 -5.03 -6.02
C PHE A 144 10.39 -5.94 -7.22
N ILE A 145 10.93 -5.54 -8.37
CA ILE A 145 10.86 -6.32 -9.61
C ILE A 145 12.19 -7.03 -9.82
N PRO A 146 12.23 -8.38 -9.81
CA PRO A 146 13.46 -9.12 -10.07
C PRO A 146 14.08 -8.75 -11.44
N GLU A 147 15.40 -8.81 -11.54
CA GLU A 147 16.15 -8.38 -12.73
C GLU A 147 15.72 -9.12 -14.00
N ASP A 148 15.43 -10.43 -13.90
CA ASP A 148 14.95 -11.28 -15.00
C ASP A 148 13.52 -10.94 -15.47
N LYS A 149 12.79 -10.14 -14.68
CA LYS A 149 11.42 -9.65 -14.97
C LYS A 149 11.37 -8.18 -15.36
N THR A 150 12.48 -7.46 -15.22
CA THR A 150 12.55 -6.06 -15.62
C THR A 150 12.47 -5.96 -17.15
N LYS A 151 11.44 -5.30 -17.64
CA LYS A 151 11.30 -4.98 -19.08
C LYS A 151 12.48 -4.13 -19.49
N SER A 152 13.02 -4.38 -20.67
CA SER A 152 14.25 -3.84 -21.25
C SER A 152 14.86 -2.63 -20.53
N LYS A 153 16.17 -2.67 -20.32
CA LYS A 153 17.00 -1.67 -19.59
C LYS A 153 16.80 -0.20 -20.01
N GLU A 154 15.97 0.08 -21.00
CA GLU A 154 15.75 1.41 -21.58
C GLU A 154 14.56 2.16 -20.96
N GLU A 155 13.58 1.48 -20.33
CA GLU A 155 12.39 2.16 -19.79
C GLU A 155 12.34 2.24 -18.26
N GLN A 156 12.85 1.26 -17.55
CA GLN A 156 13.09 1.30 -16.09
C GLN A 156 14.21 0.32 -15.76
N GLY A 157 15.40 0.82 -15.44
CA GLY A 157 16.54 0.00 -15.02
C GLY A 157 16.18 -0.85 -13.80
N PHE A 158 16.83 -2.03 -13.67
CA PHE A 158 16.73 -2.83 -12.46
C PHE A 158 17.14 -2.00 -11.23
N GLU A 159 16.30 -2.01 -10.21
CA GLU A 159 16.53 -1.32 -8.94
C GLU A 159 16.68 -2.37 -7.83
N ARG A 160 17.78 -2.31 -7.08
CA ARG A 160 17.99 -3.20 -5.95
C ARG A 160 17.08 -2.78 -4.78
N LYS A 161 16.74 -3.70 -3.90
CA LYS A 161 15.96 -3.38 -2.69
C LYS A 161 16.58 -2.25 -1.86
N VAL A 162 17.91 -2.20 -1.79
CA VAL A 162 18.64 -1.12 -1.09
C VAL A 162 18.42 0.23 -1.75
N ASP A 163 18.39 0.29 -3.08
CA ASP A 163 18.14 1.54 -3.80
C ASP A 163 16.70 2.02 -3.59
N ILE A 164 15.72 1.08 -3.57
CA ILE A 164 14.33 1.36 -3.20
C ILE A 164 14.26 1.87 -1.75
N ALA A 165 14.96 1.23 -0.81
CA ALA A 165 15.01 1.64 0.58
C ALA A 165 15.52 3.08 0.75
N ILE A 166 16.61 3.44 0.07
CA ILE A 166 17.17 4.80 0.06
C ILE A 166 16.16 5.80 -0.49
N ARG A 167 15.47 5.46 -1.57
CA ARG A 167 14.42 6.30 -2.17
C ARG A 167 13.24 6.50 -1.21
N LEU A 168 12.83 5.46 -0.49
CA LEU A 168 11.76 5.56 0.52
C LEU A 168 12.17 6.44 1.71
N ILE A 169 13.43 6.37 2.16
CA ILE A 169 13.96 7.25 3.20
C ILE A 169 13.92 8.71 2.72
N GLN A 170 14.42 8.98 1.51
CA GLN A 170 14.39 10.33 0.94
C GLN A 170 12.96 10.85 0.81
N LYS A 171 12.03 10.03 0.34
CA LYS A 171 10.61 10.36 0.22
C LYS A 171 9.98 10.70 1.58
N ALA A 172 10.35 9.97 2.63
CA ALA A 172 9.89 10.28 3.98
C ALA A 172 10.40 11.64 4.47
N ILE A 173 11.67 11.98 4.19
CA ILE A 173 12.27 13.28 4.53
C ILE A 173 11.57 14.41 3.75
N ASP A 174 11.42 14.25 2.43
CA ASP A 174 10.85 15.26 1.54
C ASP A 174 9.38 15.57 1.89
N ARG A 175 8.65 14.59 2.43
CA ARG A 175 7.28 14.76 2.94
C ARG A 175 7.20 15.32 4.35
N GLY A 176 8.35 15.67 4.96
CA GLY A 176 8.40 16.29 6.28
C GLY A 176 8.07 15.34 7.43
N HIS A 177 8.31 14.02 7.27
CA HIS A 177 8.25 13.11 8.39
C HIS A 177 9.47 13.27 9.28
N THR A 178 9.26 13.30 10.61
CA THR A 178 10.33 13.43 11.60
C THR A 178 10.61 12.10 12.28
N PHE A 179 11.86 11.70 12.34
CA PHE A 179 12.32 10.48 13.01
C PHE A 179 13.75 10.66 13.54
N GLU A 180 14.10 9.96 14.60
CA GLU A 180 15.41 10.08 15.25
C GLU A 180 16.47 9.25 14.53
N PHE A 181 16.10 8.10 14.01
CA PHE A 181 16.97 7.21 13.23
C PHE A 181 16.19 6.33 12.28
N VAL A 182 16.90 5.65 11.39
CA VAL A 182 16.37 4.65 10.44
C VAL A 182 16.79 3.28 10.90
N LEU A 183 15.87 2.33 10.86
CA LEU A 183 16.10 0.92 11.12
C LEU A 183 15.82 0.15 9.85
N ALA A 184 16.80 -0.59 9.34
CA ALA A 184 16.65 -1.43 8.16
C ALA A 184 17.40 -2.75 8.39
N ASP A 185 16.85 -3.87 7.86
CA ASP A 185 17.48 -5.19 7.87
C ASP A 185 17.90 -5.57 6.43
#